data_da23ccded82a9f70fd256c79c8ec8c45
#
_entry.id   da23ccded82a9f70fd256c79c8ec8c45
#
_cell.length_a   1.000
_cell.length_b   1.000
_cell.length_c   1.000
_cell.angle_alpha   90.00
_cell.angle_beta   90.00
_cell.angle_gamma   90.00
#
_symmetry.space_group_name_H-M   'P 1'
#
loop_
_entity.id
_entity.type
_entity.pdbx_description
1 polymer ?
#
loop_
_entity_poly.entity_id
_entity_poly.type
_entity_poly.pdbx_seq_one_letter_code
_entity_poly.pdbx_strand_id
1 'polypeptide(L)'
;MELMTQEQIRAQLAVSKQQGSLVEVHDFDEAGETFDVGFVLAVDELFVLLLGIDWDGKINGLTAVRLASIHRVRSQTDYLTTVSLKCKVAQENGYFDLWHLQDFLHDHDY
;
A
#
# COMPACT_ATOMS: atom_id res chain seq x y z
N MET A 1 -14.90 16.90 -0.52
CA MET A 1 -14.21 15.67 -0.07
C MET A 1 -13.86 15.82 1.40
N GLU A 2 -14.22 14.86 2.19
CA GLU A 2 -13.95 14.89 3.62
C GLU A 2 -12.56 14.30 3.89
N LEU A 3 -11.74 15.04 4.63
CA LEU A 3 -10.41 14.57 5.02
C LEU A 3 -10.50 13.70 6.27
N MET A 4 -9.72 12.64 6.29
CA MET A 4 -9.62 11.77 7.47
C MET A 4 -8.69 12.40 8.51
N THR A 5 -9.01 12.18 9.77
CA THR A 5 -8.10 12.56 10.87
C THR A 5 -6.89 11.62 10.90
N GLN A 6 -5.81 12.04 11.55
CA GLN A 6 -4.62 11.19 11.71
C GLN A 6 -4.95 9.89 12.45
N GLU A 7 -5.83 9.97 13.44
CA GLU A 7 -6.28 8.78 14.17
C GLU A 7 -7.04 7.81 13.26
N GLN A 8 -7.93 8.30 12.41
CA GLN A 8 -8.66 7.48 11.44
C GLN A 8 -7.71 6.83 10.44
N ILE A 9 -6.73 7.59 9.96
CA ILE A 9 -5.72 7.10 9.01
C ILE A 9 -4.93 5.95 9.64
N ARG A 10 -4.42 6.12 10.85
CA ARG A 10 -3.69 5.07 11.57
C ARG A 10 -4.54 3.83 11.78
N ALA A 11 -5.79 4.00 12.19
CA ALA A 11 -6.70 2.90 12.43
C ALA A 11 -6.95 2.10 11.14
N GLN A 12 -7.19 2.79 10.04
CA GLN A 12 -7.42 2.14 8.75
C GLN A 12 -6.18 1.38 8.27
N LEU A 13 -5.01 1.97 8.42
CA LEU A 13 -3.75 1.31 8.04
C LEU A 13 -3.50 0.06 8.89
N ALA A 14 -3.78 0.12 10.18
CA ALA A 14 -3.63 -1.02 11.07
C ALA A 14 -4.57 -2.18 10.69
N VAL A 15 -5.82 -1.86 10.36
CA VAL A 15 -6.80 -2.86 9.91
C VAL A 15 -6.35 -3.49 8.60
N SER A 16 -5.92 -2.69 7.64
CA SER A 16 -5.48 -3.16 6.34
C SER A 16 -4.22 -4.04 6.44
N LYS A 17 -3.31 -3.68 7.34
CA LYS A 17 -2.14 -4.50 7.63
C LYS A 17 -2.55 -5.87 8.15
N GLN A 18 -3.45 -5.90 9.13
CA GLN A 18 -3.90 -7.13 9.75
C GLN A 18 -4.64 -8.03 8.76
N GLN A 19 -5.44 -7.45 7.88
CA GLN A 19 -6.20 -8.18 6.87
C GLN A 19 -5.37 -8.59 5.67
N GLY A 20 -4.17 -8.03 5.49
CA GLY A 20 -3.36 -8.26 4.31
C GLY A 20 -4.01 -7.74 3.04
N SER A 21 -4.77 -6.65 3.13
CA SER A 21 -5.51 -6.09 2.00
C SER A 21 -4.79 -4.90 1.39
N LEU A 22 -5.01 -4.68 0.09
CA LEU A 22 -4.49 -3.52 -0.62
C LEU A 22 -5.15 -2.23 -0.11
N VAL A 23 -4.37 -1.17 -0.10
CA VAL A 23 -4.85 0.17 0.22
C VAL A 23 -4.41 1.16 -0.85
N GLU A 24 -5.18 2.24 -0.98
CA GLU A 24 -4.79 3.48 -1.65
C GLU A 24 -4.45 4.49 -0.55
N VAL A 25 -3.22 4.98 -0.55
CA VAL A 25 -2.77 6.02 0.38
C VAL A 25 -2.67 7.33 -0.39
N HIS A 26 -3.55 8.27 -0.07
CA HIS A 26 -3.67 9.55 -0.78
C HIS A 26 -2.94 10.64 -0.01
N ASP A 27 -2.01 11.30 -0.67
CA ASP A 27 -1.26 12.43 -0.12
C ASP A 27 -1.17 13.56 -1.15
N PHE A 28 -0.64 14.71 -0.70
CA PHE A 28 -0.37 15.83 -1.59
C PHE A 28 1.13 15.95 -1.83
N ASP A 29 1.50 16.27 -3.06
CA ASP A 29 2.84 16.68 -3.42
C ASP A 29 2.78 18.03 -4.16
N GLU A 30 3.90 18.48 -4.73
CA GLU A 30 3.97 19.74 -5.46
C GLU A 30 3.05 19.80 -6.67
N ALA A 31 2.74 18.65 -7.26
CA ALA A 31 1.87 18.55 -8.44
C ALA A 31 0.38 18.43 -8.06
N GLY A 32 0.05 18.24 -6.79
CA GLY A 32 -1.31 18.07 -6.30
C GLY A 32 -1.53 16.75 -5.58
N GLU A 33 -2.74 16.22 -5.67
CA GLU A 33 -3.06 14.95 -5.04
C GLU A 33 -2.46 13.79 -5.82
N THR A 34 -1.77 12.90 -5.09
CA THR A 34 -1.26 11.64 -5.62
C THR A 34 -1.70 10.49 -4.72
N PHE A 35 -1.56 9.26 -5.18
CA PHE A 35 -1.78 8.12 -4.31
C PHE A 35 -0.84 6.97 -4.63
N ASP A 36 -0.51 6.23 -3.59
CA ASP A 36 0.26 5.00 -3.66
C ASP A 36 -0.64 3.81 -3.37
N VAL A 37 -0.42 2.71 -4.08
CA VAL A 37 -1.15 1.47 -3.89
C VAL A 37 -0.20 0.42 -3.37
N GLY A 38 -0.62 -0.32 -2.36
CA GLY A 38 0.21 -1.40 -1.84
C GLY A 38 -0.39 -2.10 -0.64
N PHE A 39 0.41 -3.02 -0.11
CA PHE A 39 0.12 -3.70 1.15
C PHE A 39 0.87 -3.00 2.28
N VAL A 40 0.21 -2.83 3.41
CA VAL A 40 0.82 -2.19 4.57
C VAL A 40 1.75 -3.19 5.26
N LEU A 41 3.04 -2.88 5.31
CA LEU A 41 4.05 -3.70 5.98
C LEU A 41 4.26 -3.29 7.42
N ALA A 42 4.32 -1.98 7.68
CA ALA A 42 4.57 -1.44 9.00
C ALA A 42 4.02 -0.02 9.11
N VAL A 43 3.62 0.36 10.31
CA VAL A 43 3.20 1.72 10.64
C VAL A 43 3.89 2.11 11.94
N ASP A 44 4.61 3.22 11.95
CA ASP A 44 5.14 3.79 13.19
C ASP A 44 4.53 5.18 13.44
N GLU A 45 5.14 5.98 14.29
CA GLU A 45 4.61 7.29 14.64
C GLU A 45 4.71 8.31 13.49
N LEU A 46 5.65 8.12 12.56
CA LEU A 46 5.97 9.09 11.52
C LEU A 46 5.65 8.60 10.11
N PHE A 47 5.78 7.29 9.85
CA PHE A 47 5.69 6.74 8.50
C PHE A 47 4.83 5.49 8.45
N VAL A 48 4.28 5.23 7.26
CA VAL A 48 3.79 3.91 6.86
C VAL A 48 4.74 3.38 5.80
N LEU A 49 5.09 2.09 5.92
CA LEU A 49 5.88 1.39 4.92
C LEU A 49 4.94 0.49 4.11
N LEU A 50 4.96 0.68 2.80
CA LEU A 50 4.13 -0.07 1.86
C LEU A 50 4.98 -0.96 0.97
N LEU A 51 4.48 -2.16 0.72
CA LEU A 51 4.93 -2.97 -0.40
C LEU A 51 4.14 -2.49 -1.62
N GLY A 52 4.79 -1.64 -2.45
CA GLY A 52 4.13 -0.98 -3.56
C GLY A 52 3.73 -1.96 -4.66
N ILE A 53 2.54 -1.76 -5.20
CA ILE A 53 1.98 -2.59 -6.27
C ILE A 53 1.68 -1.67 -7.46
N ASP A 54 2.16 -2.05 -8.65
CA ASP A 54 1.88 -1.29 -9.86
C ASP A 54 0.52 -1.68 -10.46
N TRP A 55 0.13 -0.97 -11.53
CA TRP A 55 -1.15 -1.22 -12.20
C TRP A 55 -1.27 -2.64 -12.76
N ASP A 56 -0.15 -3.27 -13.10
CA ASP A 56 -0.15 -4.65 -13.61
C ASP A 56 -0.25 -5.70 -12.50
N GLY A 57 -0.33 -5.28 -11.24
CA GLY A 57 -0.44 -6.17 -10.10
C GLY A 57 0.88 -6.77 -9.65
N LYS A 58 2.00 -6.19 -10.05
CA LYS A 58 3.34 -6.64 -9.65
C LYS A 58 3.89 -5.77 -8.53
N ILE A 59 4.76 -6.35 -7.72
CA ILE A 59 5.52 -5.59 -6.74
C ILE A 59 6.47 -4.65 -7.49
N ASN A 60 6.40 -3.36 -7.16
CA ASN A 60 7.28 -2.36 -7.77
C ASN A 60 8.30 -1.75 -6.79
N GLY A 61 8.31 -2.20 -5.55
CA GLY A 61 9.29 -1.78 -4.56
C GLY A 61 8.68 -1.47 -3.20
N LEU A 62 9.48 -0.83 -2.37
CA LEU A 62 9.06 -0.37 -1.04
C LEU A 62 8.87 1.13 -1.07
N THR A 63 7.80 1.62 -0.46
CA THR A 63 7.49 3.04 -0.37
C THR A 63 7.23 3.41 1.07
N ALA A 64 7.94 4.43 1.56
CA ALA A 64 7.67 5.01 2.88
C ALA A 64 6.93 6.33 2.68
N VAL A 65 5.76 6.47 3.30
CA VAL A 65 4.95 7.68 3.21
C VAL A 65 4.82 8.29 4.60
N ARG A 66 5.08 9.59 4.69
CA ARG A 66 4.95 10.32 5.94
C ARG A 66 3.47 10.41 6.33
N LEU A 67 3.12 9.97 7.52
CA LEU A 67 1.73 9.99 8.00
C LEU A 67 1.12 11.39 7.97
N ALA A 68 1.90 12.41 8.31
CA ALA A 68 1.42 13.80 8.32
C ALA A 68 1.02 14.30 6.93
N SER A 69 1.51 13.68 5.86
CA SER A 69 1.19 14.05 4.48
C SER A 69 -0.04 13.33 3.95
N ILE A 70 -0.49 12.29 4.62
CA ILE A 70 -1.64 11.49 4.20
C ILE A 70 -2.92 12.19 4.62
N HIS A 71 -3.84 12.38 3.69
CA HIS A 71 -5.14 12.95 4.00
C HIS A 71 -6.28 11.94 3.88
N ARG A 72 -6.03 10.80 3.23
CA ARG A 72 -7.07 9.78 3.07
C ARG A 72 -6.42 8.42 2.78
N VAL A 73 -7.00 7.38 3.36
CA VAL A 73 -6.68 5.98 3.05
C VAL A 73 -7.98 5.31 2.60
N ARG A 74 -7.94 4.64 1.47
CA ARG A 74 -9.10 3.92 0.94
C ARG A 74 -8.77 2.45 0.78
N SER A 75 -9.77 1.62 1.04
CA SER A 75 -9.72 0.19 0.81
C SER A 75 -11.01 -0.23 0.10
N GLN A 76 -11.01 -1.40 -0.52
CA GLN A 76 -12.19 -1.98 -1.16
C GLN A 76 -12.80 -1.09 -2.26
N THR A 77 -11.96 -0.35 -2.98
CA THR A 77 -12.39 0.43 -4.15
C THR A 77 -12.42 -0.46 -5.39
N ASP A 78 -13.13 -0.01 -6.43
CA ASP A 78 -13.15 -0.72 -7.72
C ASP A 78 -11.75 -0.82 -8.32
N TYR A 79 -10.96 0.26 -8.18
CA TYR A 79 -9.55 0.27 -8.61
C TYR A 79 -8.76 -0.85 -7.91
N LEU A 80 -8.87 -0.95 -6.59
CA LEU A 80 -8.17 -1.96 -5.80
C LEU A 80 -8.65 -3.37 -6.13
N THR A 81 -9.94 -3.55 -6.40
CA THR A 81 -10.48 -4.84 -6.84
C THR A 81 -9.82 -5.29 -8.14
N THR A 82 -9.69 -4.39 -9.11
CA THR A 82 -9.02 -4.67 -10.38
C THR A 82 -7.55 -5.00 -10.16
N VAL A 83 -6.84 -4.22 -9.37
CA VAL A 83 -5.42 -4.47 -9.07
C VAL A 83 -5.25 -5.79 -8.33
N SER A 84 -6.14 -6.14 -7.39
CA SER A 84 -6.10 -7.42 -6.68
C SER A 84 -6.21 -8.62 -7.63
N LEU A 85 -7.09 -8.52 -8.63
CA LEU A 85 -7.21 -9.57 -9.65
C LEU A 85 -5.92 -9.70 -10.46
N LYS A 86 -5.30 -8.58 -10.81
CA LYS A 86 -4.02 -8.58 -11.52
C LYS A 86 -2.89 -9.17 -10.67
N CYS A 87 -2.88 -8.89 -9.36
CA CYS A 87 -1.94 -9.52 -8.42
C CYS A 87 -2.08 -11.04 -8.44
N LYS A 88 -3.31 -11.54 -8.41
CA LYS A 88 -3.58 -12.97 -8.45
C LYS A 88 -3.05 -13.60 -9.73
N VAL A 89 -3.30 -12.97 -10.88
CA VAL A 89 -2.79 -13.42 -12.17
C VAL A 89 -1.26 -13.42 -12.18
N ALA A 90 -0.64 -12.36 -11.65
CA ALA A 90 0.81 -12.24 -11.57
C ALA A 90 1.42 -13.34 -10.71
N GLN A 91 0.78 -13.67 -9.57
CA GLN A 91 1.22 -14.75 -8.70
C GLN A 91 1.11 -16.11 -9.38
N GLU A 92 -0.01 -16.36 -10.05
CA GLU A 92 -0.24 -17.63 -10.77
C GLU A 92 0.76 -17.83 -11.92
N ASN A 93 1.24 -16.74 -12.53
CA ASN A 93 2.15 -16.80 -13.67
C ASN A 93 3.62 -16.52 -13.29
N GLY A 94 3.93 -16.37 -12.01
CA GLY A 94 5.29 -16.28 -11.51
C GLY A 94 5.99 -14.95 -11.69
N TYR A 95 5.29 -13.86 -12.03
CA TYR A 95 5.93 -12.56 -12.21
C TYR A 95 5.51 -11.50 -11.15
N PHE A 96 4.85 -11.92 -10.07
CA PHE A 96 4.42 -11.00 -9.02
C PHE A 96 5.61 -10.36 -8.31
N ASP A 97 6.62 -11.14 -8.00
CA ASP A 97 7.79 -10.70 -7.22
C ASP A 97 9.09 -11.10 -7.92
N LEU A 98 9.39 -10.45 -9.06
CA LEU A 98 10.58 -10.76 -9.85
C LEU A 98 11.89 -10.47 -9.12
N TRP A 99 11.86 -9.58 -8.13
CA TRP A 99 13.04 -9.16 -7.36
C TRP A 99 13.25 -9.99 -6.09
N HIS A 100 12.35 -10.95 -5.81
CA HIS A 100 12.37 -11.74 -4.58
C HIS A 100 12.36 -10.86 -3.32
N LEU A 101 11.61 -9.76 -3.39
CA LEU A 101 11.55 -8.78 -2.32
C LEU A 101 10.86 -9.34 -1.07
N GLN A 102 9.88 -10.22 -1.26
CA GLN A 102 9.20 -10.88 -0.14
C GLN A 102 10.15 -11.76 0.66
N ASP A 103 11.07 -12.46 -0.02
CA ASP A 103 12.10 -13.26 0.65
C ASP A 103 13.03 -12.38 1.46
N PHE A 104 13.44 -11.25 0.88
CA PHE A 104 14.27 -10.26 1.58
C PHE A 104 13.56 -9.74 2.83
N LEU A 105 12.30 -9.39 2.73
CA LEU A 105 11.51 -8.86 3.85
C LEU A 105 11.35 -9.91 4.95
N HIS A 106 11.10 -11.15 4.58
CA HIS A 106 11.00 -12.26 5.53
C HIS A 106 12.30 -12.47 6.30
N ASP A 107 13.43 -12.46 5.61
CA ASP A 107 14.76 -12.65 6.21
C ASP A 107 15.16 -11.49 7.12
N HIS A 108 14.61 -10.31 6.92
CA HIS A 108 14.92 -9.10 7.69
C HIS A 108 13.83 -8.73 8.71
N ASP A 109 12.89 -9.62 8.94
CA ASP A 109 11.88 -9.53 10.01
C ASP A 109 11.05 -8.24 9.98
N TYR A 110 10.54 -7.91 8.82
CA TYR A 110 9.58 -6.80 8.67
C TYR A 110 8.16 -7.23 8.97
#